data_550537286c27a95e946edb3bc3e56da8
#
_entry.id   550537286c27a95e946edb3bc3e56da8
#
_cell.length_a   1.000
_cell.length_b   1.000
_cell.length_c   1.000
_cell.angle_alpha   90.00
_cell.angle_beta   90.00
_cell.angle_gamma   90.00
#
_symmetry.space_group_name_H-M   'P 1'
#
loop_
_entity.id
_entity.type
_entity.pdbx_description
1 polymer ?
#
loop_
_entity_poly.entity_id
_entity_poly.type
_entity_poly.pdbx_seq_one_letter_code
_entity_poly.pdbx_strand_id
1 'polypeptide(L)'
;MKATDSPSTKKNADGSGKCDIEATENSGERVYGVLFRISAAEAGSLDRAEGLGKGYRKGYVQIVMANGTSPAVAYFATEKDPVRQPYQWYEAFVVAKAVEHALPDTYIEGLRAVPSQPDPDATRRSKNEAALADYA
;
A
#
# COMPACT_ATOMS: atom_id res chain seq x y z
N MET A 1 8.31 0.60 15.37
CA MET A 1 6.91 0.79 14.93
C MET A 1 6.39 -0.53 14.39
N LYS A 2 5.22 -0.91 14.80
CA LYS A 2 4.54 -2.10 14.30
C LYS A 2 3.40 -1.68 13.40
N ALA A 3 3.11 -2.50 12.41
CA ALA A 3 2.03 -2.22 11.47
C ALA A 3 0.96 -3.30 11.59
N THR A 4 -0.27 -2.96 11.23
CA THR A 4 -1.39 -3.89 11.28
C THR A 4 -1.38 -4.84 10.09
N ASP A 5 -1.87 -6.08 10.27
CA ASP A 5 -2.14 -7.01 9.18
C ASP A 5 -3.28 -6.54 8.30
N SER A 6 -4.23 -5.83 8.89
CA SER A 6 -5.39 -5.33 8.17
C SER A 6 -5.03 -4.01 7.54
N PRO A 7 -5.20 -3.86 6.22
CA PRO A 7 -4.93 -2.60 5.59
C PRO A 7 -5.89 -1.54 6.12
N SER A 8 -5.34 -0.44 6.61
CA SER A 8 -6.13 0.77 6.81
C SER A 8 -6.29 1.48 5.48
N THR A 9 -7.26 2.34 5.37
CA THR A 9 -7.50 3.07 4.13
C THR A 9 -7.21 4.55 4.28
N LYS A 10 -6.48 5.07 3.31
CA LYS A 10 -6.27 6.49 3.14
C LYS A 10 -7.46 7.07 2.38
N LYS A 11 -7.97 8.21 2.83
CA LYS A 11 -8.93 8.98 2.06
C LYS A 11 -8.23 9.56 0.84
N ASN A 12 -8.70 9.20 -0.36
CA ASN A 12 -8.12 9.64 -1.61
C ASN A 12 -9.01 10.65 -2.32
N ALA A 13 -8.40 11.54 -3.13
CA ALA A 13 -9.10 12.59 -3.85
C ALA A 13 -10.11 12.06 -4.86
N ASP A 14 -9.92 10.85 -5.40
CA ASP A 14 -10.84 10.21 -6.36
C ASP A 14 -12.05 9.52 -5.71
N GLY A 15 -12.21 9.66 -4.41
CA GLY A 15 -13.33 9.07 -3.67
C GLY A 15 -13.09 7.66 -3.15
N SER A 16 -11.99 7.00 -3.52
CA SER A 16 -11.64 5.65 -3.07
C SER A 16 -10.76 5.65 -1.84
N GLY A 17 -10.62 4.48 -1.22
CA GLY A 17 -9.61 4.20 -0.22
C GLY A 17 -8.33 3.68 -0.88
N LYS A 18 -7.18 4.02 -0.32
CA LYS A 18 -5.87 3.48 -0.71
C LYS A 18 -5.25 2.76 0.49
N CYS A 19 -4.34 1.85 0.21
CA CYS A 19 -3.61 1.17 1.26
C CYS A 19 -2.76 2.14 2.08
N ASP A 20 -2.69 1.88 3.37
CA ASP A 20 -1.89 2.62 4.31
C ASP A 20 -1.38 1.67 5.40
N ILE A 21 -0.36 2.09 6.11
CA ILE A 21 0.13 1.38 7.29
C ILE A 21 -0.14 2.17 8.55
N GLU A 22 -0.51 1.45 9.60
CA GLU A 22 -0.74 2.01 10.93
C GLU A 22 0.15 1.35 11.95
N ALA A 23 0.66 2.15 12.87
CA ALA A 23 1.32 1.62 14.05
C ALA A 23 0.27 1.06 15.00
N THR A 24 0.52 -0.15 15.52
CA THR A 24 -0.35 -0.77 16.53
C THR A 24 0.49 -1.22 17.71
N GLU A 25 -0.17 -1.46 18.84
CA GLU A 25 0.48 -2.01 20.03
C GLU A 25 0.50 -3.54 20.04
N ASN A 26 -0.20 -4.17 19.08
CA ASN A 26 -0.24 -5.62 18.98
C ASN A 26 1.02 -6.13 18.27
N SER A 27 1.88 -6.82 19.02
CA SER A 27 3.16 -7.33 18.52
C SER A 27 3.03 -8.46 17.49
N GLY A 28 1.85 -9.07 17.38
CA GLY A 28 1.57 -10.11 16.39
C GLY A 28 1.16 -9.56 15.02
N GLU A 29 0.79 -8.29 14.95
CA GLU A 29 0.37 -7.66 13.71
C GLU A 29 1.56 -7.24 12.87
N ARG A 30 1.50 -7.52 11.56
CA ARG A 30 2.59 -7.24 10.62
C ARG A 30 2.03 -6.81 9.27
N VAL A 31 2.79 -5.94 8.60
CA VAL A 31 2.63 -5.66 7.18
C VAL A 31 3.84 -6.22 6.46
N TYR A 32 3.59 -6.94 5.38
CA TYR A 32 4.64 -7.45 4.51
C TYR A 32 4.83 -6.51 3.34
N GLY A 33 6.06 -6.37 2.90
CA GLY A 33 6.37 -5.48 1.80
C GLY A 33 7.73 -5.76 1.20
N VAL A 34 8.16 -4.89 0.32
CA VAL A 34 9.45 -4.99 -0.36
C VAL A 34 10.29 -3.77 -0.02
N LEU A 35 11.54 -4.02 0.34
CA LEU A 35 12.51 -2.98 0.64
C LEU A 35 13.31 -2.63 -0.61
N PHE A 36 13.32 -1.36 -0.97
CA PHE A 36 14.10 -0.85 -2.11
C PHE A 36 15.20 0.08 -1.61
N ARG A 37 16.35 0.01 -2.28
CA ARG A 37 17.40 1.01 -2.11
C ARG A 37 17.28 2.02 -3.23
N ILE A 38 17.19 3.30 -2.88
CA ILE A 38 17.07 4.39 -3.84
C ILE A 38 18.09 5.49 -3.55
N SER A 39 18.45 6.26 -4.57
CA SER A 39 19.34 7.42 -4.43
C SER A 39 18.61 8.59 -3.79
N ALA A 40 19.38 9.60 -3.32
CA ALA A 40 18.81 10.83 -2.77
C ALA A 40 17.92 11.57 -3.79
N ALA A 41 18.32 11.57 -5.06
CA ALA A 41 17.54 12.19 -6.13
C ALA A 41 16.23 11.46 -6.38
N GLU A 42 16.26 10.12 -6.38
CA GLU A 42 15.06 9.30 -6.49
C GLU A 42 14.14 9.47 -5.29
N ALA A 43 14.72 9.62 -4.08
CA ALA A 43 13.94 9.87 -2.87
C ALA A 43 13.12 11.17 -2.98
N GLY A 44 13.71 12.24 -3.52
CA GLY A 44 13.00 13.50 -3.75
C GLY A 44 11.86 13.37 -4.75
N SER A 45 12.07 12.58 -5.82
CA SER A 45 11.03 12.28 -6.81
C SER A 45 9.90 11.46 -6.22
N LEU A 46 10.24 10.48 -5.38
CA LEU A 46 9.26 9.64 -4.70
C LEU A 46 8.43 10.45 -3.69
N ASP A 47 9.06 11.33 -2.92
CA ASP A 47 8.38 12.21 -1.98
C ASP A 47 7.29 13.04 -2.69
N ARG A 48 7.60 13.56 -3.88
CA ARG A 48 6.61 14.30 -4.69
C ARG A 48 5.51 13.39 -5.22
N ALA A 49 5.87 12.21 -5.72
CA ALA A 49 4.91 11.25 -6.27
C ALA A 49 3.94 10.74 -5.20
N GLU A 50 4.43 10.53 -3.98
CA GLU A 50 3.62 10.09 -2.85
C GLU A 50 2.81 11.23 -2.22
N GLY A 51 3.05 12.48 -2.63
CA GLY A 51 2.33 13.62 -2.07
C GLY A 51 2.73 13.96 -0.64
N LEU A 52 4.03 13.90 -0.34
CA LEU A 52 4.56 14.28 0.97
C LEU A 52 4.08 15.67 1.37
N GLY A 53 3.47 15.80 2.55
CA GLY A 53 2.87 17.05 3.02
C GLY A 53 1.45 17.31 2.50
N LYS A 54 0.93 16.46 1.62
CA LYS A 54 -0.41 16.59 1.00
C LYS A 54 -1.22 15.29 1.10
N GLY A 55 -1.20 14.63 2.23
CA GLY A 55 -1.92 13.39 2.46
C GLY A 55 -1.04 12.27 2.99
N TYR A 56 0.27 12.43 2.93
CA TYR A 56 1.23 11.51 3.55
C TYR A 56 2.26 12.25 4.39
N ARG A 57 2.72 11.59 5.43
CA ARG A 57 3.92 11.95 6.18
C ARG A 57 4.96 10.86 6.03
N LYS A 58 6.22 11.21 6.15
CA LYS A 58 7.34 10.30 6.08
C LYS A 58 7.76 9.88 7.50
N GLY A 59 8.10 8.62 7.68
CA GLY A 59 8.55 8.11 8.96
C GLY A 59 9.52 6.95 8.80
N TYR A 60 10.18 6.59 9.90
CA TYR A 60 11.09 5.45 9.92
C TYR A 60 10.42 4.24 10.55
N VAL A 61 10.69 3.09 9.98
CA VAL A 61 10.20 1.80 10.48
C VAL A 61 11.36 0.83 10.57
N GLN A 62 11.22 -0.19 11.41
CA GLN A 62 12.16 -1.31 11.46
C GLN A 62 11.64 -2.44 10.60
N ILE A 63 12.44 -2.84 9.63
CA ILE A 63 12.10 -3.94 8.72
C ILE A 63 12.76 -5.21 9.28
N VAL A 64 11.99 -6.26 9.42
CA VAL A 64 12.49 -7.60 9.79
C VAL A 64 12.76 -8.37 8.51
N MET A 65 14.01 -8.82 8.37
CA MET A 65 14.47 -9.62 7.24
C MET A 65 15.02 -10.94 7.74
N ALA A 66 15.28 -11.88 6.84
CA ALA A 66 15.81 -13.19 7.19
C ALA A 66 17.14 -13.12 7.97
N ASN A 67 17.96 -12.10 7.70
CA ASN A 67 19.30 -11.93 8.29
C ASN A 67 19.36 -10.84 9.36
N GLY A 68 18.22 -10.35 9.84
CA GLY A 68 18.18 -9.33 10.90
C GLY A 68 17.18 -8.24 10.62
N THR A 69 17.41 -7.07 11.22
CA THR A 69 16.54 -5.90 11.08
C THR A 69 17.27 -4.75 10.39
N SER A 70 16.53 -3.89 9.74
CA SER A 70 17.06 -2.69 9.09
C SER A 70 16.09 -1.53 9.26
N PRO A 71 16.57 -0.30 9.51
CA PRO A 71 15.71 0.87 9.42
C PRO A 71 15.34 1.13 7.96
N ALA A 72 14.13 1.60 7.75
CA ALA A 72 13.65 2.00 6.43
C ALA A 72 12.72 3.19 6.55
N VAL A 73 12.52 3.88 5.44
CA VAL A 73 11.56 4.98 5.35
C VAL A 73 10.25 4.46 4.79
N ALA A 74 9.16 4.89 5.37
CA ALA A 74 7.82 4.59 4.88
C ALA A 74 6.96 5.86 4.87
N TYR A 75 5.90 5.83 4.08
CA TYR A 75 4.93 6.91 4.01
C TYR A 75 3.65 6.48 4.72
N PHE A 76 3.12 7.39 5.55
CA PHE A 76 1.92 7.16 6.35
C PHE A 76 0.85 8.16 5.93
N ALA A 77 -0.36 7.71 5.74
CA ALA A 77 -1.47 8.60 5.44
C ALA A 77 -1.74 9.53 6.62
N THR A 78 -1.98 10.82 6.32
CA THR A 78 -2.34 11.83 7.32
C THR A 78 -3.85 11.96 7.49
N GLU A 79 -4.61 11.58 6.46
CA GLU A 79 -6.06 11.54 6.49
C GLU A 79 -6.53 10.12 6.19
N LYS A 80 -7.34 9.55 7.08
CA LYS A 80 -7.83 8.17 6.96
C LYS A 80 -9.35 8.16 7.03
N ASP A 81 -9.94 7.30 6.21
CA ASP A 81 -11.36 7.02 6.24
C ASP A 81 -11.55 5.50 6.13
N PRO A 82 -11.75 4.81 7.27
CA PRO A 82 -11.81 3.35 7.27
C PRO A 82 -13.04 2.77 6.56
N VAL A 83 -14.05 3.59 6.26
CA VAL A 83 -15.23 3.13 5.51
C VAL A 83 -15.06 3.25 4.00
N ARG A 84 -14.03 3.95 3.52
CA ARG A 84 -13.78 4.04 2.10
C ARG A 84 -13.15 2.77 1.58
N GLN A 85 -13.77 2.21 0.57
CA GLN A 85 -13.27 1.01 -0.08
C GLN A 85 -12.36 1.36 -1.25
N PRO A 86 -11.31 0.56 -1.50
CA PRO A 86 -10.51 0.71 -2.71
C PRO A 86 -11.32 0.34 -3.95
N TYR A 87 -10.93 0.87 -5.09
CA TYR A 87 -11.46 0.39 -6.36
C TYR A 87 -10.93 -1.02 -6.64
N GLN A 88 -11.75 -1.82 -7.33
CA GLN A 88 -11.41 -3.21 -7.65
C GLN A 88 -10.09 -3.32 -8.41
N TRP A 89 -9.83 -2.42 -9.37
CA TRP A 89 -8.58 -2.43 -10.12
C TRP A 89 -7.37 -2.12 -9.23
N TYR A 90 -7.54 -1.25 -8.23
CA TYR A 90 -6.47 -0.93 -7.29
C TYR A 90 -6.12 -2.13 -6.40
N GLU A 91 -7.12 -2.77 -5.83
CA GLU A 91 -6.92 -3.98 -5.03
C GLU A 91 -6.24 -5.08 -5.85
N ALA A 92 -6.66 -5.25 -7.10
CA ALA A 92 -6.06 -6.23 -8.00
C ALA A 92 -4.57 -5.95 -8.25
N PHE A 93 -4.16 -4.69 -8.38
CA PHE A 93 -2.75 -4.31 -8.49
C PHE A 93 -1.99 -4.65 -7.21
N VAL A 94 -2.54 -4.35 -6.05
CA VAL A 94 -1.90 -4.65 -4.76
C VAL A 94 -1.68 -6.16 -4.63
N VAL A 95 -2.68 -6.97 -4.95
CA VAL A 95 -2.59 -8.42 -4.92
C VAL A 95 -1.57 -8.94 -5.94
N ALA A 96 -1.59 -8.42 -7.17
CA ALA A 96 -0.65 -8.83 -8.22
C ALA A 96 0.81 -8.57 -7.82
N LYS A 97 1.08 -7.41 -7.22
CA LYS A 97 2.40 -7.08 -6.69
C LYS A 97 2.83 -7.99 -5.56
N ALA A 98 1.91 -8.31 -4.66
CA ALA A 98 2.19 -9.21 -3.54
C ALA A 98 2.55 -10.62 -4.05
N VAL A 99 1.85 -11.10 -5.06
CA VAL A 99 2.15 -12.39 -5.71
C VAL A 99 3.51 -12.34 -6.42
N GLU A 100 3.78 -11.28 -7.18
CA GLU A 100 5.05 -11.09 -7.89
C GLU A 100 6.25 -11.16 -6.94
N HIS A 101 6.15 -10.57 -5.77
CA HIS A 101 7.22 -10.53 -4.77
C HIS A 101 7.16 -11.67 -3.77
N ALA A 102 6.33 -12.67 -4.02
CA ALA A 102 6.21 -13.89 -3.21
C ALA A 102 5.96 -13.61 -1.72
N LEU A 103 5.07 -12.67 -1.42
CA LEU A 103 4.65 -12.42 -0.04
C LEU A 103 3.90 -13.64 0.50
N PRO A 104 3.83 -13.83 1.84
CA PRO A 104 3.16 -15.00 2.40
C PRO A 104 1.72 -15.17 1.91
N ASP A 105 1.33 -16.41 1.61
CA ASP A 105 -0.01 -16.72 1.06
C ASP A 105 -1.14 -16.26 1.99
N THR A 106 -0.97 -16.41 3.29
CA THR A 106 -1.97 -15.94 4.26
C THR A 106 -2.16 -14.44 4.23
N TYR A 107 -1.07 -13.69 3.99
CA TYR A 107 -1.13 -12.24 3.84
C TYR A 107 -1.84 -11.86 2.54
N ILE A 108 -1.55 -12.56 1.45
CA ILE A 108 -2.21 -12.34 0.15
C ILE A 108 -3.71 -12.63 0.25
N GLU A 109 -4.10 -13.69 0.94
CA GLU A 109 -5.52 -13.99 1.18
C GLU A 109 -6.21 -12.87 1.96
N GLY A 110 -5.52 -12.28 2.93
CA GLY A 110 -6.03 -11.12 3.65
C GLY A 110 -6.24 -9.92 2.75
N LEU A 111 -5.33 -9.68 1.81
CA LEU A 111 -5.47 -8.60 0.82
C LEU A 111 -6.68 -8.84 -0.09
N ARG A 112 -6.89 -10.08 -0.56
CA ARG A 112 -8.03 -10.44 -1.40
C ARG A 112 -9.36 -10.28 -0.68
N ALA A 113 -9.36 -10.45 0.63
CA ALA A 113 -10.56 -10.35 1.46
C ALA A 113 -10.98 -8.90 1.75
N VAL A 114 -10.16 -7.91 1.42
CA VAL A 114 -10.51 -6.49 1.63
C VAL A 114 -11.67 -6.13 0.71
N PRO A 115 -12.77 -5.58 1.25
CA PRO A 115 -13.88 -5.13 0.42
C PRO A 115 -13.46 -4.06 -0.57
N SER A 116 -13.92 -4.18 -1.79
CA SER A 116 -13.63 -3.24 -2.87
C SER A 116 -14.90 -2.82 -3.60
N GLN A 117 -14.81 -1.77 -4.41
CA GLN A 117 -15.94 -1.22 -5.16
C GLN A 117 -15.55 -1.01 -6.61
N PRO A 118 -16.52 -1.06 -7.55
CA PRO A 118 -16.27 -0.70 -8.93
C PRO A 118 -15.91 0.77 -9.05
N ASP A 119 -14.99 1.10 -9.95
CA ASP A 119 -14.70 2.47 -10.29
C ASP A 119 -15.81 3.02 -11.19
N PRO A 120 -16.52 4.07 -10.79
CA PRO A 120 -17.60 4.65 -11.62
C PRO A 120 -17.10 5.39 -12.86
N ASP A 121 -15.83 5.77 -12.89
CA ASP A 121 -15.22 6.41 -14.06
C ASP A 121 -14.77 5.33 -15.06
N ALA A 122 -15.54 5.17 -16.13
CA ALA A 122 -15.30 4.12 -17.12
C ALA A 122 -13.95 4.27 -17.84
N THR A 123 -13.50 5.48 -18.09
CA THR A 123 -12.21 5.75 -18.74
C THR A 123 -11.05 5.35 -17.84
N ARG A 124 -11.09 5.78 -16.59
CA ARG A 124 -10.06 5.42 -15.59
C ARG A 124 -10.06 3.92 -15.33
N ARG A 125 -11.22 3.32 -15.18
CA ARG A 125 -11.36 1.87 -14.97
C ARG A 125 -10.76 1.09 -16.14
N SER A 126 -11.12 1.40 -17.38
CA SER A 126 -10.63 0.70 -18.56
C SER A 126 -9.11 0.81 -18.72
N LYS A 127 -8.57 1.99 -18.47
CA LYS A 127 -7.12 2.21 -18.51
C LYS A 127 -6.38 1.34 -17.51
N ASN A 128 -6.87 1.27 -16.29
CA ASN A 128 -6.23 0.50 -15.23
C ASN A 128 -6.42 -1.00 -15.41
N GLU A 129 -7.58 -1.45 -15.88
CA GLU A 129 -7.82 -2.86 -16.19
C GLU A 129 -6.92 -3.34 -17.33
N ALA A 130 -6.70 -2.49 -18.35
CA ALA A 130 -5.78 -2.80 -19.45
C ALA A 130 -4.33 -2.94 -18.95
N ALA A 131 -3.88 -2.03 -18.09
CA ALA A 131 -2.56 -2.09 -17.46
C ALA A 131 -2.41 -3.35 -16.60
N LEU A 132 -3.46 -3.75 -15.89
CA LEU A 132 -3.47 -4.95 -15.06
C LEU A 132 -3.34 -6.22 -15.91
N ALA A 133 -3.95 -6.25 -17.09
CA ALA A 133 -3.86 -7.40 -18.00
C ALA A 133 -2.41 -7.66 -18.46
N ASP A 134 -1.59 -6.61 -18.60
CA ASP A 134 -0.17 -6.74 -18.97
C ASP A 134 0.68 -7.37 -17.86
N TYR A 135 0.11 -7.48 -16.69
CA TYR A 135 0.79 -8.02 -15.50
C TYR A 135 0.75 -9.54 -15.42
N ALA A 136 -0.16 -10.16 -16.13
CA ALA A 136 -0.41 -11.59 -16.03
C ALA A 136 0.68 -12.46 -16.68
#